data_f15996a850642c54a955d35fc5937e7a
#
_entry.id   f15996a850642c54a955d35fc5937e7a
#
_cell.length_a   1.000
_cell.length_b   1.000
_cell.length_c   1.000
_cell.angle_alpha   90.00
_cell.angle_beta   90.00
_cell.angle_gamma   90.00
#
_symmetry.space_group_name_H-M   'P 1'
#
loop_
_entity.id
_entity.type
_entity.pdbx_description
1 polymer ?
#
loop_
_entity_poly.entity_id
_entity_poly.type
_entity_poly.pdbx_seq_one_letter_code
_entity_poly.pdbx_strand_id
1 'polypeptide(L)'
;MENQLAHAITQTEYDSSYDKAAKKLLANKQILAQIMKNCVNEYSACSVDEIAEKYIEGTPEVGTVGVHVDDTNRPQKTSDVIVGSNNEDSTLTEGTINYDVRFDAIAPTSEVSTASKDVIRLIINVEAQTAFNPGYPLTKRAIYYCSRMISAQHGPIFTNSEYGKIRKVYSIWVCTHPTKEFQNTLIRYSIRPEQLIGNAVEKSENYDLMSVVTICLGDPGTENYTGIVKFMDVLLSSSRAATEKKKILEEEFGVAMNEELER
;
A
#
# COMPACT_ATOMS: atom_id res chain seq x y z
N MET A 1 13.25 25.63 -12.90
CA MET A 1 13.37 24.16 -12.93
C MET A 1 11.99 23.60 -12.65
N GLU A 2 11.40 22.85 -13.55
CA GLU A 2 10.11 22.20 -13.30
C GLU A 2 10.28 21.12 -12.24
N ASN A 3 9.37 21.12 -11.29
CA ASN A 3 9.27 20.20 -10.17
C ASN A 3 9.12 18.75 -10.67
N GLN A 4 9.91 17.79 -10.17
CA GLN A 4 9.84 16.38 -10.60
C GLN A 4 8.45 15.77 -10.36
N LEU A 5 7.71 16.19 -9.33
CA LEU A 5 6.34 15.79 -9.11
C LEU A 5 5.42 16.43 -10.17
N ALA A 6 5.58 17.72 -10.45
CA ALA A 6 4.86 18.38 -11.53
C ALA A 6 5.16 17.72 -12.88
N HIS A 7 6.42 17.32 -13.13
CA HIS A 7 6.82 16.59 -14.32
C HIS A 7 6.26 15.17 -14.35
N ALA A 8 6.28 14.43 -13.22
CA ALA A 8 5.69 13.10 -13.12
C ALA A 8 4.15 13.15 -13.26
N ILE A 9 3.51 14.19 -12.71
CA ILE A 9 2.07 14.45 -12.87
C ILE A 9 1.73 14.79 -14.33
N THR A 10 2.58 15.55 -15.02
CA THR A 10 2.41 15.90 -16.44
C THR A 10 2.64 14.71 -17.36
N GLN A 11 3.54 13.78 -17.00
CA GLN A 11 3.82 12.55 -17.75
C GLN A 11 2.70 11.50 -17.68
N THR A 12 1.69 11.67 -16.82
CA THR A 12 0.51 10.79 -16.80
C THR A 12 -0.38 10.91 -18.05
N GLU A 13 0.00 11.72 -19.02
CA GLU A 13 -0.72 11.88 -20.30
C GLU A 13 -0.38 10.79 -21.36
N TYR A 14 0.62 9.90 -21.11
CA TYR A 14 1.07 8.89 -22.10
C TYR A 14 1.16 7.48 -21.49
N ASP A 15 0.52 6.49 -22.13
CA ASP A 15 0.26 5.13 -21.62
C ASP A 15 1.45 4.36 -20.99
N SER A 16 2.62 4.27 -21.60
CA SER A 16 3.76 3.54 -21.02
C SER A 16 4.53 4.33 -19.97
N SER A 17 4.45 5.65 -20.01
CA SER A 17 5.01 6.56 -19.02
C SER A 17 4.11 6.69 -17.80
N TYR A 18 2.78 6.48 -17.96
CA TYR A 18 1.79 6.57 -16.89
C TYR A 18 2.05 5.57 -15.76
N ASP A 19 2.23 4.29 -16.11
CA ASP A 19 2.51 3.24 -15.12
C ASP A 19 3.76 3.55 -14.28
N LYS A 20 4.85 3.94 -14.96
CA LYS A 20 6.10 4.33 -14.29
C LYS A 20 5.95 5.58 -13.42
N ALA A 21 5.20 6.58 -13.90
CA ALA A 21 4.93 7.79 -13.14
C ALA A 21 4.04 7.51 -11.93
N ALA A 22 2.99 6.69 -12.10
CA ALA A 22 2.11 6.28 -11.02
C ALA A 22 2.87 5.53 -9.91
N LYS A 23 3.74 4.58 -10.26
CA LYS A 23 4.60 3.86 -9.32
C LYS A 23 5.51 4.82 -8.53
N LYS A 24 6.14 5.77 -9.21
CA LYS A 24 7.00 6.77 -8.58
C LYS A 24 6.22 7.68 -7.62
N LEU A 25 5.00 8.09 -8.00
CA LEU A 25 4.11 8.85 -7.12
C LEU A 25 3.71 8.04 -5.89
N LEU A 26 3.31 6.78 -6.07
CA LEU A 26 2.92 5.89 -4.97
C LEU A 26 4.07 5.60 -4.00
N ALA A 27 5.34 5.70 -4.43
CA ALA A 27 6.51 5.56 -3.56
C ALA A 27 6.86 6.84 -2.77
N ASN A 28 6.18 7.96 -3.03
CA ASN A 28 6.41 9.20 -2.29
C ASN A 28 5.89 9.10 -0.84
N LYS A 29 6.67 9.55 0.15
CA LYS A 29 6.35 9.43 1.58
C LYS A 29 5.02 10.06 1.99
N GLN A 30 4.71 11.26 1.51
CA GLN A 30 3.48 11.95 1.86
C GLN A 30 2.25 11.22 1.26
N ILE A 31 2.41 10.72 0.04
CA ILE A 31 1.36 9.95 -0.64
C ILE A 31 1.15 8.61 0.06
N LEU A 32 2.24 7.90 0.41
CA LEU A 32 2.14 6.67 1.18
C LEU A 32 1.51 6.89 2.55
N ALA A 33 1.88 7.96 3.25
CA ALA A 33 1.28 8.28 4.54
C ALA A 33 -0.23 8.53 4.45
N GLN A 34 -0.69 9.20 3.41
CA GLN A 34 -2.12 9.36 3.13
C GLN A 34 -2.82 8.01 2.87
N ILE A 35 -2.20 7.14 2.06
CA ILE A 35 -2.71 5.79 1.81
C ILE A 35 -2.73 4.98 3.10
N MET A 36 -1.64 4.95 3.86
CA MET A 36 -1.53 4.19 5.11
C MET A 36 -2.57 4.63 6.13
N LYS A 37 -2.75 5.93 6.35
CA LYS A 37 -3.74 6.47 7.28
C LYS A 37 -5.16 5.99 6.97
N ASN A 38 -5.52 5.92 5.71
CA ASN A 38 -6.89 5.61 5.28
C ASN A 38 -7.12 4.11 5.05
N CYS A 39 -6.08 3.37 4.70
CA CYS A 39 -6.19 1.99 4.24
C CYS A 39 -5.65 0.96 5.23
N VAL A 40 -4.82 1.36 6.20
CA VAL A 40 -4.19 0.46 7.17
C VAL A 40 -4.72 0.79 8.57
N ASN A 41 -5.43 -0.16 9.19
CA ASN A 41 -6.12 0.07 10.46
C ASN A 41 -5.19 0.59 11.56
N GLU A 42 -3.98 0.07 11.61
CA GLU A 42 -2.97 0.35 12.61
C GLU A 42 -2.54 1.82 12.62
N TYR A 43 -2.68 2.53 11.49
CA TYR A 43 -2.34 3.96 11.36
C TYR A 43 -3.55 4.90 11.40
N SER A 44 -4.76 4.39 11.57
CA SER A 44 -5.99 5.22 11.51
C SER A 44 -6.02 6.36 12.52
N ALA A 45 -5.39 6.19 13.70
CA ALA A 45 -5.30 7.20 14.74
C ALA A 45 -4.12 8.18 14.57
N CYS A 46 -3.14 7.89 13.71
CA CYS A 46 -1.98 8.74 13.47
C CYS A 46 -2.31 9.91 12.54
N SER A 47 -1.59 11.02 12.65
CA SER A 47 -1.61 12.06 11.62
C SER A 47 -0.79 11.63 10.40
N VAL A 48 -1.05 12.25 9.25
CA VAL A 48 -0.28 11.98 8.02
C VAL A 48 1.19 12.35 8.21
N ASP A 49 1.45 13.50 8.84
CA ASP A 49 2.81 13.97 9.10
C ASP A 49 3.55 13.01 10.04
N GLU A 50 2.86 12.54 11.09
CA GLU A 50 3.43 11.53 11.99
C GLU A 50 3.81 10.25 11.25
N ILE A 51 2.96 9.78 10.34
CA ILE A 51 3.25 8.58 9.53
C ILE A 51 4.46 8.85 8.64
N ALA A 52 4.47 9.97 7.92
CA ALA A 52 5.54 10.33 6.99
C ALA A 52 6.90 10.50 7.69
N GLU A 53 6.91 11.10 8.88
CA GLU A 53 8.14 11.41 9.62
C GLU A 53 8.67 10.24 10.44
N LYS A 54 7.79 9.50 11.14
CA LYS A 54 8.22 8.48 12.11
C LYS A 54 8.24 7.06 11.56
N TYR A 55 7.35 6.73 10.61
CA TYR A 55 7.14 5.36 10.17
C TYR A 55 7.63 5.08 8.75
N ILE A 56 8.07 6.11 8.00
CA ILE A 56 8.66 5.99 6.67
C ILE A 56 10.11 6.47 6.69
N GLU A 57 11.08 5.55 6.77
CA GLU A 57 12.50 5.87 6.63
C GLU A 57 12.96 5.66 5.17
N GLY A 58 13.76 6.57 4.67
CA GLY A 58 14.23 6.49 3.29
C GLY A 58 13.13 6.75 2.26
N THR A 59 13.38 6.43 1.02
CA THR A 59 12.41 6.45 -0.07
C THR A 59 12.06 5.00 -0.39
N PRO A 60 10.78 4.59 -0.34
CA PRO A 60 10.37 3.26 -0.77
C PRO A 60 10.84 3.01 -2.21
N GLU A 61 11.49 1.88 -2.44
CA GLU A 61 12.00 1.57 -3.77
C GLU A 61 10.87 1.12 -4.68
N VAL A 62 10.86 1.68 -5.89
CA VAL A 62 9.99 1.23 -6.98
C VAL A 62 10.67 0.06 -7.66
N GLY A 63 9.99 -1.08 -7.78
CA GLY A 63 10.54 -2.26 -8.44
C GLY A 63 10.79 -2.02 -9.92
N THR A 64 12.05 -1.95 -10.29
CA THR A 64 12.50 -1.83 -11.68
C THR A 64 13.43 -2.94 -12.11
N VAL A 65 13.87 -3.79 -11.20
CA VAL A 65 14.85 -4.86 -11.48
C VAL A 65 14.40 -6.16 -10.81
N GLY A 66 14.36 -7.25 -11.60
CA GLY A 66 14.16 -8.60 -11.11
C GLY A 66 15.28 -9.01 -10.13
N VAL A 67 14.89 -9.47 -8.96
CA VAL A 67 15.84 -9.90 -7.93
C VAL A 67 15.97 -11.41 -7.97
N HIS A 68 17.20 -11.89 -7.84
CA HIS A 68 17.49 -13.32 -7.75
C HIS A 68 16.80 -13.97 -6.56
N VAL A 69 16.41 -15.24 -6.71
CA VAL A 69 15.74 -16.08 -5.69
C VAL A 69 16.46 -16.04 -4.33
N ASP A 70 17.77 -15.89 -4.32
CA ASP A 70 18.60 -15.85 -3.12
C ASP A 70 18.51 -14.54 -2.32
N ASP A 71 18.00 -13.46 -2.91
CA ASP A 71 17.89 -12.15 -2.24
C ASP A 71 16.58 -11.98 -1.47
N THR A 72 15.54 -12.77 -1.79
CA THR A 72 14.26 -12.76 -1.07
C THR A 72 14.37 -13.37 0.34
N ASN A 73 15.40 -14.16 0.60
CA ASN A 73 15.59 -14.95 1.84
C ASN A 73 16.66 -14.38 2.79
N ARG A 74 17.18 -13.17 2.57
CA ARG A 74 18.16 -12.58 3.50
C ARG A 74 17.46 -12.01 4.73
N PRO A 75 17.96 -12.31 5.97
CA PRO A 75 17.43 -11.68 7.18
C PRO A 75 17.68 -10.17 7.11
N GLN A 76 16.63 -9.38 7.13
CA GLN A 76 16.72 -7.92 7.19
C GLN A 76 17.24 -7.48 8.56
N LYS A 77 18.11 -6.47 8.57
CA LYS A 77 18.54 -5.81 9.81
C LYS A 77 17.34 -5.16 10.48
N THR A 78 17.22 -5.32 11.78
CA THR A 78 16.19 -4.69 12.61
C THR A 78 16.35 -3.18 12.61
N SER A 79 15.57 -2.48 11.77
CA SER A 79 15.37 -1.04 11.90
C SER A 79 13.93 -0.77 12.35
N ASP A 80 13.74 0.26 13.15
CA ASP A 80 12.45 0.60 13.75
C ASP A 80 11.52 1.40 12.80
N VAL A 81 11.67 1.22 11.48
CA VAL A 81 11.15 2.14 10.48
C VAL A 81 10.64 1.39 9.25
N ILE A 82 9.91 2.03 8.36
CA ILE A 82 9.52 1.48 7.06
C ILE A 82 10.76 1.35 6.18
N VAL A 83 11.03 0.12 5.74
CA VAL A 83 12.14 -0.19 4.85
C VAL A 83 11.57 -0.69 3.53
N GLY A 84 12.06 -0.16 2.41
CA GLY A 84 11.79 -0.72 1.10
C GLY A 84 12.17 -2.19 1.07
N SER A 85 11.26 -3.05 0.65
CA SER A 85 11.51 -4.48 0.52
C SER A 85 11.51 -4.88 -0.96
N ASN A 86 12.11 -6.03 -1.23
CA ASN A 86 12.18 -6.57 -2.57
C ASN A 86 10.79 -6.69 -3.22
N ASN A 87 10.64 -6.13 -4.42
CA ASN A 87 9.38 -6.07 -5.15
C ASN A 87 9.09 -7.33 -5.98
N GLU A 88 10.00 -8.31 -6.01
CA GLU A 88 9.79 -9.58 -6.68
C GLU A 88 9.68 -10.72 -5.66
N ASP A 89 8.69 -11.55 -5.85
CA ASP A 89 8.50 -12.80 -5.13
C ASP A 89 8.42 -13.92 -6.16
N SER A 90 9.44 -14.76 -6.21
CA SER A 90 9.53 -15.88 -7.14
C SER A 90 9.75 -17.21 -6.41
N THR A 91 9.04 -18.23 -6.85
CA THR A 91 9.29 -19.61 -6.47
C THR A 91 9.58 -20.46 -7.71
N LEU A 92 10.28 -21.56 -7.51
CA LEU A 92 10.64 -22.46 -8.62
C LEU A 92 9.41 -23.02 -9.38
N THR A 93 8.26 -23.07 -8.73
CA THR A 93 7.02 -23.68 -9.25
C THR A 93 5.91 -22.70 -9.59
N GLU A 94 5.89 -21.51 -8.99
CA GLU A 94 4.76 -20.57 -9.09
C GLU A 94 5.05 -19.32 -9.93
N GLY A 95 6.29 -19.17 -10.39
CA GLY A 95 6.71 -18.01 -11.18
C GLY A 95 6.94 -16.75 -10.33
N THR A 96 7.29 -15.67 -11.01
CA THR A 96 7.62 -14.37 -10.39
C THR A 96 6.38 -13.50 -10.29
N ILE A 97 6.19 -12.88 -9.13
CA ILE A 97 5.24 -11.78 -8.93
C ILE A 97 6.03 -10.50 -8.78
N ASN A 98 5.65 -9.48 -9.54
CA ASN A 98 6.19 -8.14 -9.41
C ASN A 98 5.18 -7.27 -8.65
N TYR A 99 5.65 -6.61 -7.60
CA TYR A 99 4.89 -5.63 -6.83
C TYR A 99 5.28 -4.22 -7.28
N ASP A 100 4.32 -3.31 -7.39
CA ASP A 100 4.60 -1.93 -7.78
C ASP A 100 5.38 -1.20 -6.68
N VAL A 101 4.88 -1.23 -5.46
CA VAL A 101 5.55 -0.69 -4.26
C VAL A 101 5.34 -1.67 -3.11
N ARG A 102 6.41 -2.23 -2.58
CA ARG A 102 6.36 -3.14 -1.42
C ARG A 102 7.33 -2.68 -0.35
N PHE A 103 6.91 -2.68 0.90
CA PHE A 103 7.74 -2.28 2.04
C PHE A 103 7.26 -2.91 3.34
N ASP A 104 8.18 -3.00 4.30
CA ASP A 104 7.88 -3.37 5.69
C ASP A 104 7.58 -2.12 6.50
N ALA A 105 6.58 -2.20 7.37
CA ALA A 105 6.16 -1.10 8.23
C ALA A 105 6.03 -1.54 9.68
N ILE A 106 6.29 -0.62 10.61
CA ILE A 106 6.06 -0.82 12.03
C ILE A 106 4.78 -0.10 12.42
N ALA A 107 3.82 -0.84 12.97
CA ALA A 107 2.61 -0.25 13.48
C ALA A 107 2.90 0.55 14.76
N PRO A 108 2.24 1.73 14.95
CA PRO A 108 2.32 2.46 16.19
C PRO A 108 1.82 1.59 17.34
N THR A 109 2.67 1.34 18.32
CA THR A 109 2.26 0.68 19.56
C THR A 109 1.48 1.68 20.40
N SER A 110 0.23 1.38 20.74
CA SER A 110 -0.46 2.10 21.80
C SER A 110 0.35 1.93 23.10
N GLU A 111 0.57 3.01 23.86
CA GLU A 111 1.40 3.07 25.08
C GLU A 111 0.95 2.13 26.23
N VAL A 112 0.02 1.21 26.00
CA VAL A 112 -0.64 0.39 27.04
C VAL A 112 0.06 -0.96 27.28
N SER A 113 1.07 -1.34 26.51
CA SER A 113 1.80 -2.61 26.73
C SER A 113 3.24 -2.36 27.19
N THR A 114 3.43 -2.11 28.49
CA THR A 114 4.74 -2.01 29.16
C THR A 114 5.45 -3.36 29.38
N ALA A 115 4.91 -4.47 28.88
CA ALA A 115 5.39 -5.81 29.23
C ALA A 115 6.08 -6.60 28.09
N SER A 116 5.88 -6.24 26.83
CA SER A 116 6.68 -6.84 25.73
C SER A 116 6.95 -5.79 24.66
N LYS A 117 8.24 -5.67 24.29
CA LYS A 117 8.71 -4.86 23.15
C LYS A 117 8.39 -5.54 21.80
N ASP A 118 7.27 -6.21 21.68
CA ASP A 118 6.87 -6.87 20.43
C ASP A 118 6.27 -5.82 19.50
N VAL A 119 7.13 -5.29 18.67
CA VAL A 119 6.77 -4.33 17.62
C VAL A 119 5.91 -5.05 16.59
N ILE A 120 4.67 -4.60 16.40
CA ILE A 120 3.80 -5.12 15.35
C ILE A 120 4.40 -4.72 14.00
N ARG A 121 4.77 -5.71 13.21
CA ARG A 121 5.34 -5.50 11.88
C ARG A 121 4.33 -5.88 10.82
N LEU A 122 4.23 -5.05 9.79
CA LEU A 122 3.32 -5.20 8.66
C LEU A 122 4.14 -5.30 7.37
N ILE A 123 3.62 -6.06 6.40
CA ILE A 123 4.13 -6.04 5.03
C ILE A 123 3.04 -5.41 4.17
N ILE A 124 3.37 -4.32 3.48
CA ILE A 124 2.41 -3.55 2.70
C ILE A 124 2.85 -3.53 1.25
N ASN A 125 1.94 -3.83 0.34
CA ASN A 125 2.13 -3.56 -1.06
C ASN A 125 1.04 -2.62 -1.58
N VAL A 126 1.41 -1.73 -2.48
CA VAL A 126 0.52 -0.78 -3.16
C VAL A 126 0.66 -0.95 -4.66
N GLU A 127 -0.46 -1.10 -5.34
CA GLU A 127 -0.54 -1.38 -6.77
C GLU A 127 -1.39 -0.33 -7.49
N ALA A 128 -0.93 0.17 -8.63
CA ALA A 128 -1.73 0.97 -9.55
C ALA A 128 -2.31 0.07 -10.65
N GLN A 129 -3.62 0.07 -10.80
CA GLN A 129 -4.31 -0.77 -11.77
C GLN A 129 -5.29 0.05 -12.61
N THR A 130 -5.14 0.04 -13.92
CA THR A 130 -6.02 0.79 -14.82
C THR A 130 -7.43 0.21 -14.81
N ALA A 131 -7.60 -1.07 -15.10
CA ALA A 131 -8.90 -1.73 -15.19
C ALA A 131 -9.20 -2.58 -13.95
N PHE A 132 -10.44 -2.49 -13.43
CA PHE A 132 -10.90 -3.33 -12.31
C PHE A 132 -11.08 -4.81 -12.71
N ASN A 133 -11.29 -5.08 -13.98
CA ASN A 133 -11.43 -6.43 -14.51
C ASN A 133 -10.59 -6.61 -15.79
N PRO A 134 -9.28 -6.82 -15.66
CA PRO A 134 -8.36 -6.97 -16.81
C PRO A 134 -8.38 -8.40 -17.38
N GLY A 135 -9.57 -9.02 -17.52
CA GLY A 135 -9.77 -10.42 -17.93
C GLY A 135 -9.91 -11.39 -16.75
N TYR A 136 -9.77 -10.91 -15.51
CA TYR A 136 -9.99 -11.65 -14.26
C TYR A 136 -10.42 -10.69 -13.13
N PRO A 137 -11.09 -11.19 -12.07
CA PRO A 137 -11.44 -10.35 -10.92
C PRO A 137 -10.19 -9.87 -10.17
N LEU A 138 -10.03 -8.54 -10.05
CA LEU A 138 -8.89 -7.92 -9.38
C LEU A 138 -8.75 -8.38 -7.93
N THR A 139 -9.87 -8.51 -7.21
CA THR A 139 -9.90 -8.98 -5.83
C THR A 139 -9.26 -10.36 -5.66
N LYS A 140 -9.45 -11.28 -6.63
CA LYS A 140 -8.81 -12.61 -6.58
C LYS A 140 -7.28 -12.49 -6.69
N ARG A 141 -6.77 -11.64 -7.59
CA ARG A 141 -5.35 -11.37 -7.73
C ARG A 141 -4.79 -10.76 -6.44
N ALA A 142 -5.49 -9.81 -5.85
CA ALA A 142 -5.07 -9.15 -4.61
C ALA A 142 -5.01 -10.13 -3.41
N ILE A 143 -5.98 -11.04 -3.29
CA ILE A 143 -5.96 -12.12 -2.29
C ILE A 143 -4.77 -13.05 -2.54
N TYR A 144 -4.50 -13.41 -3.80
CA TYR A 144 -3.33 -14.21 -4.16
C TYR A 144 -2.02 -13.52 -3.79
N TYR A 145 -1.90 -12.21 -3.99
CA TYR A 145 -0.73 -11.42 -3.57
C TYR A 145 -0.55 -11.43 -2.04
N CYS A 146 -1.62 -11.29 -1.27
CA CYS A 146 -1.54 -11.46 0.19
C CYS A 146 -1.05 -12.85 0.58
N SER A 147 -1.57 -13.91 -0.06
CA SER A 147 -1.18 -15.29 0.20
C SER A 147 0.32 -15.51 -0.08
N ARG A 148 0.83 -14.93 -1.18
CA ARG A 148 2.24 -14.98 -1.53
C ARG A 148 3.10 -14.23 -0.51
N MET A 149 2.69 -13.04 -0.08
CA MET A 149 3.39 -12.27 0.97
C MET A 149 3.41 -13.02 2.31
N ILE A 150 2.36 -13.78 2.65
CA ILE A 150 2.36 -14.64 3.86
C ILE A 150 3.31 -15.82 3.66
N SER A 151 3.22 -16.52 2.53
CA SER A 151 4.06 -17.69 2.24
C SER A 151 5.55 -17.34 2.20
N ALA A 152 5.90 -16.18 1.62
CA ALA A 152 7.27 -15.70 1.51
C ALA A 152 7.92 -15.34 2.86
N GLN A 153 7.15 -15.33 3.96
CA GLN A 153 7.69 -15.12 5.30
C GLN A 153 8.35 -16.37 5.88
N HIS A 154 8.05 -17.56 5.35
CA HIS A 154 8.72 -18.78 5.76
C HIS A 154 10.19 -18.77 5.33
N GLY A 155 11.07 -18.97 6.26
CA GLY A 155 12.52 -18.85 6.12
C GLY A 155 13.03 -17.50 6.66
N PRO A 156 12.68 -16.36 6.07
CA PRO A 156 13.18 -15.06 6.51
C PRO A 156 12.62 -14.58 7.85
N ILE A 157 11.35 -14.84 8.14
CA ILE A 157 10.65 -14.29 9.32
C ILE A 157 10.38 -15.37 10.35
N PHE A 158 9.96 -16.55 9.93
CA PHE A 158 9.73 -17.70 10.80
C PHE A 158 10.23 -18.99 10.17
N THR A 159 10.61 -19.93 11.00
CA THR A 159 11.04 -21.29 10.62
C THR A 159 10.30 -22.32 11.45
N ASN A 160 10.23 -23.55 10.97
CA ASN A 160 9.56 -24.65 11.68
C ASN A 160 8.12 -24.30 12.07
N SER A 161 7.77 -24.44 13.35
CA SER A 161 6.41 -24.21 13.86
C SER A 161 6.20 -22.83 14.50
N GLU A 162 7.06 -21.86 14.20
CA GLU A 162 7.02 -20.53 14.79
C GLU A 162 5.95 -19.62 14.13
N TYR A 163 4.77 -20.14 13.86
CA TYR A 163 3.68 -19.43 13.17
C TYR A 163 3.24 -18.15 13.87
N GLY A 164 3.46 -18.01 15.18
CA GLY A 164 3.20 -16.78 15.91
C GLY A 164 4.02 -15.57 15.48
N LYS A 165 5.07 -15.77 14.66
CA LYS A 165 5.88 -14.69 14.08
C LYS A 165 5.34 -14.16 12.74
N ILE A 166 4.29 -14.78 12.19
CA ILE A 166 3.71 -14.33 10.92
C ILE A 166 3.22 -12.89 11.07
N ARG A 167 3.69 -12.03 10.18
CA ARG A 167 3.30 -10.63 10.10
C ARG A 167 2.06 -10.47 9.23
N LYS A 168 1.16 -9.59 9.64
CA LYS A 168 0.01 -9.20 8.85
C LYS A 168 0.45 -8.54 7.55
N VAL A 169 -0.25 -8.83 6.48
CA VAL A 169 -0.01 -8.29 5.14
C VAL A 169 -1.17 -7.43 4.66
N TYR A 170 -0.84 -6.36 3.96
CA TYR A 170 -1.80 -5.51 3.25
C TYR A 170 -1.49 -5.49 1.76
N SER A 171 -2.51 -5.66 0.94
CA SER A 171 -2.44 -5.45 -0.51
C SER A 171 -3.44 -4.36 -0.89
N ILE A 172 -2.94 -3.18 -1.26
CA ILE A 172 -3.72 -1.98 -1.54
C ILE A 172 -3.70 -1.72 -3.03
N TRP A 173 -4.87 -1.63 -3.64
CA TRP A 173 -5.05 -1.48 -5.09
C TRP A 173 -5.77 -0.18 -5.42
N VAL A 174 -5.13 0.65 -6.23
CA VAL A 174 -5.74 1.88 -6.75
C VAL A 174 -6.20 1.59 -8.18
N CYS A 175 -7.51 1.49 -8.38
CA CYS A 175 -8.12 1.25 -9.68
C CYS A 175 -8.62 2.56 -10.28
N THR A 176 -8.00 2.98 -11.40
CA THR A 176 -8.33 4.26 -12.02
C THR A 176 -9.55 4.21 -12.93
N HIS A 177 -9.89 3.05 -13.48
CA HIS A 177 -11.07 2.85 -14.36
C HIS A 177 -11.89 1.65 -13.89
N PRO A 178 -12.57 1.75 -12.73
CA PRO A 178 -13.48 0.70 -12.26
C PRO A 178 -14.76 0.66 -13.08
N THR A 179 -15.51 -0.45 -12.94
CA THR A 179 -16.88 -0.47 -13.47
C THR A 179 -17.76 0.51 -12.71
N LYS A 180 -18.85 0.99 -13.34
CA LYS A 180 -19.73 2.03 -12.79
C LYS A 180 -20.19 1.78 -11.36
N GLU A 181 -20.47 0.51 -11.02
CA GLU A 181 -20.92 0.10 -9.68
C GLU A 181 -19.83 0.21 -8.59
N PHE A 182 -18.54 0.20 -8.99
CA PHE A 182 -17.42 0.34 -8.07
C PHE A 182 -16.83 1.75 -8.03
N GLN A 183 -17.32 2.69 -8.84
CA GLN A 183 -16.85 4.06 -8.83
C GLN A 183 -16.99 4.71 -7.45
N ASN A 184 -15.99 5.49 -7.06
CA ASN A 184 -15.94 6.23 -5.80
C ASN A 184 -16.12 5.32 -4.57
N THR A 185 -15.49 4.13 -4.58
CA THR A 185 -15.55 3.21 -3.46
C THR A 185 -14.19 2.95 -2.84
N LEU A 186 -14.20 2.75 -1.54
CA LEU A 186 -13.09 2.22 -0.74
C LEU A 186 -13.59 0.96 -0.04
N ILE A 187 -13.08 -0.21 -0.45
CA ILE A 187 -13.56 -1.50 0.06
C ILE A 187 -12.39 -2.25 0.68
N ARG A 188 -12.60 -2.80 1.88
CA ARG A 188 -11.65 -3.70 2.55
C ARG A 188 -12.22 -5.11 2.62
N TYR A 189 -11.38 -6.07 2.25
CA TYR A 189 -11.61 -7.49 2.42
C TYR A 189 -10.64 -8.01 3.47
N SER A 190 -11.14 -8.65 4.52
CA SER A 190 -10.35 -9.17 5.64
C SER A 190 -10.93 -10.48 6.15
N ILE A 191 -10.11 -11.26 6.84
CA ILE A 191 -10.56 -12.47 7.52
C ILE A 191 -11.31 -12.06 8.78
N ARG A 192 -12.52 -12.62 8.97
CA ARG A 192 -13.32 -12.44 10.17
C ARG A 192 -13.88 -13.78 10.62
N PRO A 193 -13.87 -14.07 11.93
CA PRO A 193 -14.48 -15.29 12.43
C PRO A 193 -16.00 -15.20 12.34
N GLU A 194 -16.62 -16.31 11.96
CA GLU A 194 -18.06 -16.56 12.09
C GLU A 194 -18.26 -17.68 13.09
N GLN A 195 -18.95 -17.42 14.17
CA GLN A 195 -19.27 -18.43 15.19
C GLN A 195 -20.42 -19.31 14.76
N LEU A 196 -20.12 -20.55 14.38
CA LEU A 196 -21.13 -21.52 13.99
C LEU A 196 -21.73 -22.25 15.20
N ILE A 197 -20.94 -22.54 16.23
CA ILE A 197 -21.37 -23.18 17.48
C ILE A 197 -20.49 -22.65 18.63
N GLY A 198 -21.10 -22.43 19.77
CA GLY A 198 -20.40 -21.98 20.98
C GLY A 198 -20.15 -20.46 20.99
N ASN A 199 -19.28 -20.02 21.89
CA ASN A 199 -18.98 -18.59 22.12
C ASN A 199 -17.50 -18.32 22.41
N ALA A 200 -16.60 -19.16 21.91
CA ALA A 200 -15.16 -18.94 22.05
C ALA A 200 -14.73 -17.70 21.26
N VAL A 201 -13.85 -16.89 21.86
CA VAL A 201 -13.31 -15.68 21.24
C VAL A 201 -11.81 -15.88 21.04
N GLU A 202 -11.37 -15.92 19.78
CA GLU A 202 -9.94 -15.91 19.43
C GLU A 202 -9.44 -14.46 19.34
N LYS A 203 -8.15 -14.22 19.66
CA LYS A 203 -7.53 -12.91 19.52
C LYS A 203 -7.36 -12.55 18.05
N SER A 204 -7.65 -11.30 17.68
CA SER A 204 -7.55 -10.82 16.30
C SER A 204 -6.14 -10.96 15.71
N GLU A 205 -5.09 -10.85 16.54
CA GLU A 205 -3.70 -11.05 16.12
C GLU A 205 -3.41 -12.44 15.55
N ASN A 206 -4.23 -13.45 15.87
CA ASN A 206 -4.05 -14.82 15.41
C ASN A 206 -4.76 -15.14 14.09
N TYR A 207 -5.70 -14.31 13.63
CA TYR A 207 -6.46 -14.58 12.40
C TYR A 207 -6.54 -13.39 11.43
N ASP A 208 -6.43 -12.14 11.89
CA ASP A 208 -6.47 -10.95 11.03
C ASP A 208 -5.10 -10.71 10.37
N LEU A 209 -4.65 -11.70 9.61
CA LEU A 209 -3.29 -11.74 9.04
C LEU A 209 -3.22 -11.19 7.61
N MET A 210 -4.36 -10.91 6.96
CA MET A 210 -4.38 -10.33 5.63
C MET A 210 -5.52 -9.34 5.45
N SER A 211 -5.24 -8.27 4.71
CA SER A 211 -6.25 -7.31 4.25
C SER A 211 -5.97 -6.91 2.81
N VAL A 212 -6.98 -7.02 1.96
CA VAL A 212 -7.00 -6.41 0.64
C VAL A 212 -7.80 -5.12 0.73
N VAL A 213 -7.28 -4.03 0.18
CA VAL A 213 -8.00 -2.75 0.10
C VAL A 213 -8.05 -2.31 -1.36
N THR A 214 -9.24 -2.00 -1.87
CA THR A 214 -9.42 -1.44 -3.20
C THR A 214 -9.92 0.00 -3.10
N ILE A 215 -9.19 0.91 -3.71
CA ILE A 215 -9.54 2.33 -3.89
C ILE A 215 -9.96 2.47 -5.34
N CYS A 216 -11.24 2.56 -5.60
CA CYS A 216 -11.78 2.68 -6.94
C CYS A 216 -12.14 4.14 -7.22
N LEU A 217 -11.45 4.74 -8.18
CA LEU A 217 -11.68 6.13 -8.57
C LEU A 217 -12.96 6.24 -9.40
N GLY A 218 -13.44 7.47 -9.66
CA GLY A 218 -14.69 7.59 -10.40
C GLY A 218 -15.11 9.03 -10.68
N ASP A 219 -16.40 9.28 -10.71
CA ASP A 219 -16.98 10.56 -11.10
C ASP A 219 -16.87 11.60 -9.96
N PRO A 220 -16.20 12.74 -10.19
CA PRO A 220 -16.14 13.85 -9.25
C PRO A 220 -17.50 14.46 -8.87
N GLY A 221 -18.55 14.23 -9.67
CA GLY A 221 -19.89 14.77 -9.45
C GLY A 221 -20.70 14.05 -8.38
N THR A 222 -20.17 13.04 -7.68
CA THR A 222 -20.91 12.25 -6.67
C THR A 222 -20.53 12.63 -5.24
N GLU A 223 -21.44 12.43 -4.28
CA GLU A 223 -21.22 12.69 -2.85
C GLU A 223 -20.13 11.80 -2.22
N ASN A 224 -19.87 10.62 -2.77
CA ASN A 224 -18.83 9.71 -2.33
C ASN A 224 -17.41 10.10 -2.83
N TYR A 225 -17.30 11.15 -3.64
CA TYR A 225 -16.02 11.66 -4.12
C TYR A 225 -15.33 12.52 -3.04
N THR A 226 -14.83 11.85 -1.99
CA THR A 226 -14.23 12.48 -0.81
C THR A 226 -13.00 11.72 -0.32
N GLY A 227 -12.27 12.30 0.63
CA GLY A 227 -11.15 11.64 1.33
C GLY A 227 -10.13 11.03 0.38
N ILE A 228 -9.73 9.79 0.67
CA ILE A 228 -8.67 9.09 -0.10
C ILE A 228 -9.05 8.86 -1.57
N VAL A 229 -10.33 8.69 -1.89
CA VAL A 229 -10.78 8.50 -3.28
C VAL A 229 -10.53 9.78 -4.07
N LYS A 230 -10.94 10.93 -3.56
CA LYS A 230 -10.67 12.25 -4.18
C LYS A 230 -9.17 12.51 -4.26
N PHE A 231 -8.43 12.24 -3.18
CA PHE A 231 -6.98 12.41 -3.14
C PHE A 231 -6.29 11.65 -4.27
N MET A 232 -6.59 10.36 -4.40
CA MET A 232 -5.98 9.49 -5.41
C MET A 232 -6.43 9.86 -6.83
N ASP A 233 -7.69 10.26 -7.01
CA ASP A 233 -8.18 10.72 -8.32
C ASP A 233 -7.48 12.02 -8.76
N VAL A 234 -7.37 13.01 -7.88
CA VAL A 234 -6.64 14.26 -8.18
C VAL A 234 -5.19 13.95 -8.53
N LEU A 235 -4.54 13.07 -7.76
CA LEU A 235 -3.14 12.67 -7.99
C LEU A 235 -2.94 12.00 -9.35
N LEU A 236 -3.77 11.02 -9.68
CA LEU A 236 -3.62 10.13 -10.84
C LEU A 236 -4.43 10.56 -12.07
N SER A 237 -5.29 11.58 -11.97
CA SER A 237 -6.10 12.06 -13.09
C SER A 237 -5.26 12.50 -14.27
N SER A 238 -5.57 12.05 -15.47
CA SER A 238 -4.99 12.55 -16.72
C SER A 238 -5.70 13.79 -17.27
N SER A 239 -6.91 14.11 -16.78
CA SER A 239 -7.75 15.20 -17.29
C SER A 239 -7.52 16.54 -16.59
N ARG A 240 -6.82 16.57 -15.43
CA ARG A 240 -6.57 17.80 -14.66
C ARG A 240 -5.20 18.38 -14.97
N ALA A 241 -5.14 19.71 -15.10
CA ALA A 241 -3.88 20.43 -15.24
C ALA A 241 -3.00 20.27 -13.97
N ALA A 242 -1.68 20.21 -14.14
CA ALA A 242 -0.75 20.05 -13.02
C ALA A 242 -0.89 21.15 -11.95
N THR A 243 -1.15 22.39 -12.37
CA THR A 243 -1.39 23.54 -11.47
C THR A 243 -2.66 23.37 -10.63
N GLU A 244 -3.73 22.81 -11.20
CA GLU A 244 -4.98 22.53 -10.48
C GLU A 244 -4.78 21.40 -9.48
N LYS A 245 -4.10 20.29 -9.88
CA LYS A 245 -3.76 19.18 -8.98
C LYS A 245 -2.96 19.67 -7.78
N LYS A 246 -1.89 20.44 -8.03
CA LYS A 246 -1.05 21.02 -7.00
C LYS A 246 -1.87 21.82 -5.99
N LYS A 247 -2.72 22.72 -6.47
CA LYS A 247 -3.59 23.55 -5.63
C LYS A 247 -4.50 22.71 -4.72
N ILE A 248 -5.18 21.71 -5.28
CA ILE A 248 -6.10 20.85 -4.51
C ILE A 248 -5.31 20.02 -3.47
N LEU A 249 -4.16 19.43 -3.85
CA LEU A 249 -3.35 18.63 -2.96
C LEU A 249 -2.79 19.45 -1.79
N GLU A 250 -2.38 20.68 -2.02
CA GLU A 250 -1.91 21.60 -0.98
C GLU A 250 -3.05 22.10 -0.07
N GLU A 251 -4.12 22.62 -0.65
CA GLU A 251 -5.20 23.28 0.10
C GLU A 251 -6.11 22.31 0.86
N GLU A 252 -6.42 21.13 0.27
CA GLU A 252 -7.37 20.20 0.86
C GLU A 252 -6.71 19.04 1.62
N PHE A 253 -5.49 18.64 1.21
CA PHE A 253 -4.83 17.46 1.77
C PHE A 253 -3.52 17.77 2.49
N GLY A 254 -3.08 19.03 2.50
CA GLY A 254 -1.86 19.46 3.20
C GLY A 254 -0.57 18.86 2.62
N VAL A 255 -0.59 18.39 1.37
CA VAL A 255 0.61 17.84 0.72
C VAL A 255 1.47 19.00 0.27
N ALA A 256 2.50 19.32 1.06
CA ALA A 256 3.45 20.36 0.70
C ALA A 256 4.29 19.91 -0.51
N MET A 257 4.23 20.68 -1.59
CA MET A 257 5.09 20.48 -2.75
C MET A 257 6.48 21.06 -2.48
N ASN A 258 7.23 20.41 -1.57
CA ASN A 258 8.58 20.83 -1.16
C ASN A 258 9.63 20.36 -2.17
N GLU A 259 10.86 20.93 -2.04
CA GLU A 259 12.04 20.58 -2.86
C GLU A 259 12.41 19.08 -2.83
N GLU A 260 11.99 18.30 -1.82
CA GLU A 260 12.16 16.82 -1.79
C GLU A 260 11.28 16.09 -2.81
N LEU A 261 10.16 16.69 -3.20
CA LEU A 261 9.36 16.25 -4.35
C LEU A 261 9.94 16.76 -5.67
N GLU A 262 10.99 17.60 -5.59
CA GLU A 262 11.73 18.18 -6.72
C GLU A 262 13.00 17.38 -7.06
N ARG A 263 13.44 16.43 -6.25
CA ARG A 263 14.59 15.55 -6.50
C ARG A 263 14.15 14.15 -6.89
#